data_395ed8a603c6d11d483ffa969144ad1a
#
_entry.id   395ed8a603c6d11d483ffa969144ad1a
#
_cell.length_a   1.000
_cell.length_b   1.000
_cell.length_c   1.000
_cell.angle_alpha   90.00
_cell.angle_beta   90.00
_cell.angle_gamma   90.00
#
_symmetry.space_group_name_H-M   'P 1'
#
loop_
_entity.id
_entity.type
_entity.pdbx_description
1 polymer ?
#
loop_
_entity_poly.entity_id
_entity_poly.type
_entity_poly.pdbx_seq_one_letter_code
_entity_poly.pdbx_strand_id
1 'polypeptide(L)'
;MRLHPKLIDLELGRIERLLADVGSPHLKLPPVVHVAGTNGKGSLVAYLRAMAEAAGYRVHVYTSPHLVRFNERIRVAGELIGDDLLEDVLTEAEQANREQPITFFEITTVSAFLAFARVPADLAVLEVGMGGRNDTTNVVNPALSAITPIGYDHTSFLGDTLQQIAAEKAGILKRTVPAVIGRQRDVSAEVIAARADELAVPLFRMGREWQVKPTATGFRYDSDLLGLDLPAPALVGAHQIDNAATAVACIERLRAAQFRIDDAAVRKGLASVEWPARLQKLTRGPLVDALPPAGELWLDGGHNEDCGIVLARQAAEWAKEPAALPLYLIFGMLTTKDASGFLRPLGRHARTARAVPVEGHATYTPQEACARAAEVGLDCLPANDVGAALEDLLATQPAPMRILICGSLYLAGDVLARNG
;
A
#
# COMPACT_ATOMS: atom_id res chain seq x y z
N MET A 1 -17.93 4.97 -22.37
CA MET A 1 -16.85 5.93 -21.98
C MET A 1 -15.64 5.80 -22.88
N ARG A 2 -15.07 6.92 -23.37
CA ARG A 2 -13.85 6.92 -24.18
C ARG A 2 -12.65 7.24 -23.29
N LEU A 3 -11.91 6.22 -22.88
CA LEU A 3 -10.71 6.41 -22.06
C LEU A 3 -9.57 7.03 -22.89
N HIS A 4 -8.71 7.81 -22.23
CA HIS A 4 -7.49 8.33 -22.81
C HIS A 4 -6.63 7.17 -23.34
N PRO A 5 -6.02 7.29 -24.53
CA PRO A 5 -5.24 6.20 -25.13
C PRO A 5 -4.01 5.80 -24.29
N LYS A 6 -3.48 6.70 -23.49
CA LYS A 6 -2.46 6.37 -22.50
C LYS A 6 -3.13 5.96 -21.19
N LEU A 7 -2.82 4.77 -20.70
CA LEU A 7 -3.30 4.27 -19.39
C LEU A 7 -2.84 5.16 -18.22
N ILE A 8 -1.63 5.70 -18.33
CA ILE A 8 -0.97 6.56 -17.34
C ILE A 8 -0.48 7.82 -18.05
N ASP A 9 -1.00 8.96 -17.62
CA ASP A 9 -0.58 10.27 -18.08
C ASP A 9 -0.74 11.25 -16.91
N LEU A 10 0.41 11.68 -16.34
CA LEU A 10 0.45 12.47 -15.12
C LEU A 10 0.25 13.96 -15.44
N GLU A 11 -1.01 14.39 -15.52
CA GLU A 11 -1.42 15.74 -15.78
C GLU A 11 -2.67 16.10 -14.98
N LEU A 12 -2.73 17.29 -14.37
CA LEU A 12 -3.87 17.70 -13.55
C LEU A 12 -4.99 18.40 -14.33
N GLY A 13 -4.71 18.98 -15.50
CA GLY A 13 -5.69 19.78 -16.23
C GLY A 13 -7.01 19.06 -16.57
N ARG A 14 -6.95 17.77 -16.88
CA ARG A 14 -8.16 16.98 -17.19
C ARG A 14 -9.03 16.74 -15.96
N ILE A 15 -8.41 16.37 -14.84
CA ILE A 15 -9.17 16.15 -13.60
C ILE A 15 -9.71 17.46 -13.04
N GLU A 16 -8.95 18.55 -13.08
CA GLU A 16 -9.40 19.89 -12.63
C GLU A 16 -10.63 20.34 -13.42
N ARG A 17 -10.60 20.16 -14.74
CA ARG A 17 -11.76 20.43 -15.61
C ARG A 17 -12.97 19.60 -15.18
N LEU A 18 -12.83 18.27 -15.07
CA LEU A 18 -13.96 17.39 -14.73
C LEU A 18 -14.49 17.68 -13.32
N LEU A 19 -13.61 17.98 -12.36
CA LEU A 19 -14.02 18.40 -11.02
C LEU A 19 -14.85 19.70 -11.06
N ALA A 20 -14.47 20.67 -11.90
CA ALA A 20 -15.25 21.89 -12.08
C ALA A 20 -16.63 21.59 -12.68
N ASP A 21 -16.68 20.71 -13.70
CA ASP A 21 -17.93 20.33 -14.38
C ASP A 21 -18.92 19.59 -13.46
N VAL A 22 -18.43 18.88 -12.40
CA VAL A 22 -19.27 18.22 -11.39
C VAL A 22 -19.45 19.03 -10.09
N GLY A 23 -19.16 20.32 -10.10
CA GLY A 23 -19.39 21.22 -8.97
C GLY A 23 -18.35 21.17 -7.85
N SER A 24 -17.11 20.84 -8.19
CA SER A 24 -15.92 20.90 -7.33
C SER A 24 -16.06 20.13 -6.00
N PRO A 25 -16.44 18.84 -6.01
CA PRO A 25 -16.68 18.06 -4.79
C PRO A 25 -15.45 17.95 -3.89
N HIS A 26 -14.23 18.01 -4.44
CA HIS A 26 -12.97 17.97 -3.68
C HIS A 26 -12.80 19.15 -2.70
N LEU A 27 -13.50 20.27 -2.91
CA LEU A 27 -13.52 21.41 -1.99
C LEU A 27 -14.50 21.24 -0.81
N LYS A 28 -15.33 20.19 -0.83
CA LYS A 28 -16.35 19.91 0.20
C LYS A 28 -15.97 18.72 1.09
N LEU A 29 -14.75 18.18 0.91
CA LEU A 29 -14.26 17.06 1.72
C LEU A 29 -14.04 17.49 3.18
N PRO A 30 -14.19 16.57 4.15
CA PRO A 30 -13.73 16.81 5.51
C PRO A 30 -12.20 17.00 5.53
N PRO A 31 -11.58 17.34 6.67
CA PRO A 31 -10.12 17.40 6.77
C PRO A 31 -9.46 16.17 6.16
N VAL A 32 -8.44 16.40 5.32
CA VAL A 32 -7.79 15.35 4.53
C VAL A 32 -6.42 15.02 5.10
N VAL A 33 -6.10 13.73 5.24
CA VAL A 33 -4.72 13.23 5.34
C VAL A 33 -4.32 12.68 3.97
N HIS A 34 -3.32 13.29 3.34
CA HIS A 34 -2.84 12.91 2.00
C HIS A 34 -1.54 12.11 2.10
N VAL A 35 -1.53 10.90 1.57
CA VAL A 35 -0.46 9.90 1.78
C VAL A 35 0.25 9.57 0.49
N ALA A 36 1.55 9.90 0.39
CA ALA A 36 2.45 9.47 -0.68
C ALA A 36 3.55 8.53 -0.17
N GLY A 37 4.33 7.97 -1.08
CA GLY A 37 5.45 7.09 -0.80
C GLY A 37 5.59 5.99 -1.85
N THR A 38 6.62 5.15 -1.76
CA THR A 38 6.74 3.97 -2.61
C THR A 38 6.06 2.78 -1.94
N ASN A 39 6.51 2.41 -0.75
CA ASN A 39 6.01 1.28 0.00
C ASN A 39 5.36 1.73 1.32
N GLY A 40 4.36 0.99 1.81
CA GLY A 40 3.71 1.26 3.10
C GLY A 40 2.53 2.24 3.06
N LYS A 41 2.20 2.88 1.92
CA LYS A 41 1.06 3.81 1.82
C LYS A 41 -0.25 3.19 2.31
N GLY A 42 -0.68 2.07 1.70
CA GLY A 42 -1.92 1.41 2.07
C GLY A 42 -1.94 0.93 3.52
N SER A 43 -0.80 0.43 4.07
CA SER A 43 -0.70 0.09 5.50
C SER A 43 -0.88 1.32 6.39
N LEU A 44 -0.25 2.46 6.05
CA LEU A 44 -0.43 3.72 6.78
C LEU A 44 -1.88 4.19 6.74
N VAL A 45 -2.53 4.14 5.57
CA VAL A 45 -3.95 4.46 5.40
C VAL A 45 -4.82 3.56 6.28
N ALA A 46 -4.55 2.25 6.30
CA ALA A 46 -5.29 1.30 7.12
C ALA A 46 -5.14 1.58 8.63
N TYR A 47 -3.93 1.87 9.10
CA TYR A 47 -3.70 2.26 10.50
C TYR A 47 -4.42 3.55 10.88
N LEU A 48 -4.33 4.58 10.04
CA LEU A 48 -5.01 5.86 10.29
C LEU A 48 -6.52 5.68 10.38
N ARG A 49 -7.10 4.94 9.44
CA ARG A 49 -8.50 4.58 9.46
C ARG A 49 -8.87 3.86 10.74
N ALA A 50 -8.18 2.75 11.07
CA ALA A 50 -8.50 1.94 12.23
C ALA A 50 -8.42 2.71 13.56
N MET A 51 -7.43 3.60 13.72
CA MET A 51 -7.28 4.44 14.91
C MET A 51 -8.37 5.51 15.00
N ALA A 52 -8.72 6.16 13.89
CA ALA A 52 -9.76 7.18 13.86
C ALA A 52 -11.16 6.57 14.08
N GLU A 53 -11.46 5.43 13.43
CA GLU A 53 -12.71 4.69 13.63
C GLU A 53 -12.84 4.14 15.06
N ALA A 54 -11.72 3.68 15.67
CA ALA A 54 -11.69 3.25 17.06
C ALA A 54 -12.03 4.39 18.05
N ALA A 55 -11.77 5.64 17.66
CA ALA A 55 -12.17 6.86 18.40
C ALA A 55 -13.60 7.34 18.08
N GLY A 56 -14.32 6.63 17.21
CA GLY A 56 -15.71 6.95 16.85
C GLY A 56 -15.86 7.90 15.65
N TYR A 57 -14.79 8.23 14.93
CA TYR A 57 -14.86 9.04 13.72
C TYR A 57 -15.34 8.23 12.52
N ARG A 58 -16.12 8.87 11.65
CA ARG A 58 -16.46 8.34 10.32
C ARG A 58 -15.35 8.75 9.35
N VAL A 59 -14.76 7.78 8.68
CA VAL A 59 -13.59 8.02 7.83
C VAL A 59 -13.88 7.67 6.39
N HIS A 60 -13.65 8.63 5.47
CA HIS A 60 -13.55 8.33 4.05
C HIS A 60 -12.15 7.84 3.72
N VAL A 61 -12.05 6.86 2.84
CA VAL A 61 -10.76 6.35 2.38
C VAL A 61 -10.76 6.16 0.87
N TYR A 62 -9.71 6.66 0.21
CA TYR A 62 -9.42 6.37 -1.20
C TYR A 62 -8.06 5.70 -1.32
N THR A 63 -8.02 4.52 -1.93
CA THR A 63 -6.80 3.70 -2.11
C THR A 63 -6.72 3.09 -3.49
N SER A 64 -5.53 2.66 -3.90
CA SER A 64 -5.30 1.97 -5.17
C SER A 64 -4.04 1.10 -5.17
N PRO A 65 -4.02 0.01 -5.98
CA PRO A 65 -5.18 -0.59 -6.66
C PRO A 65 -6.09 -1.36 -5.69
N HIS A 66 -7.23 -1.85 -6.16
CA HIS A 66 -8.01 -2.87 -5.44
C HIS A 66 -7.38 -4.27 -5.64
N LEU A 67 -7.75 -5.21 -4.78
CA LEU A 67 -7.33 -6.61 -4.88
C LEU A 67 -8.36 -7.45 -5.65
N VAL A 68 -9.59 -7.51 -5.18
CA VAL A 68 -10.65 -8.36 -5.74
C VAL A 68 -11.75 -7.52 -6.39
N ARG A 69 -12.32 -6.55 -5.65
CA ARG A 69 -13.45 -5.75 -6.12
C ARG A 69 -13.08 -4.28 -6.22
N PHE A 70 -13.56 -3.62 -7.27
CA PHE A 70 -13.34 -2.17 -7.47
C PHE A 70 -13.73 -1.33 -6.24
N ASN A 71 -14.81 -1.70 -5.56
CA ASN A 71 -15.32 -1.03 -4.37
C ASN A 71 -14.27 -0.83 -3.26
N GLU A 72 -13.26 -1.71 -3.19
CA GLU A 72 -12.17 -1.62 -2.21
C GLU A 72 -11.40 -0.29 -2.29
N ARG A 73 -11.44 0.38 -3.47
CA ARG A 73 -10.77 1.68 -3.67
C ARG A 73 -11.43 2.81 -2.90
N ILE A 74 -12.72 2.68 -2.58
CA ILE A 74 -13.53 3.77 -2.03
C ILE A 74 -14.26 3.28 -0.78
N ARG A 75 -13.90 3.84 0.39
CA ARG A 75 -14.66 3.70 1.62
C ARG A 75 -15.38 4.99 1.93
N VAL A 76 -16.66 4.92 2.17
CA VAL A 76 -17.54 6.05 2.47
C VAL A 76 -17.98 5.97 3.93
N ALA A 77 -17.47 6.88 4.77
CA ALA A 77 -17.81 6.94 6.20
C ALA A 77 -17.60 5.61 6.97
N GLY A 78 -16.53 4.86 6.62
CA GLY A 78 -16.15 3.61 7.27
C GLY A 78 -16.50 2.35 6.47
N GLU A 79 -17.48 2.39 5.57
CA GLU A 79 -17.96 1.22 4.81
C GLU A 79 -17.46 1.25 3.36
N LEU A 80 -17.28 0.07 2.74
CA LEU A 80 -17.02 0.00 1.30
C LEU A 80 -18.20 0.62 0.55
N ILE A 81 -17.90 1.39 -0.50
CA ILE A 81 -18.95 1.98 -1.33
C ILE A 81 -19.88 0.89 -1.88
N GLY A 82 -21.18 1.05 -1.70
CA GLY A 82 -22.20 0.17 -2.28
C GLY A 82 -22.27 0.32 -3.79
N ASP A 83 -22.71 -0.75 -4.47
CA ASP A 83 -22.74 -0.80 -5.94
C ASP A 83 -23.65 0.31 -6.51
N ASP A 84 -24.81 0.59 -5.89
CA ASP A 84 -25.74 1.63 -6.35
C ASP A 84 -25.08 3.04 -6.30
N LEU A 85 -24.47 3.42 -5.19
CA LEU A 85 -23.77 4.71 -5.09
C LEU A 85 -22.56 4.79 -6.01
N LEU A 86 -21.85 3.69 -6.20
CA LEU A 86 -20.72 3.61 -7.12
C LEU A 86 -21.18 3.83 -8.57
N GLU A 87 -22.27 3.19 -8.99
CA GLU A 87 -22.86 3.36 -10.32
C GLU A 87 -23.32 4.79 -10.53
N ASP A 88 -24.03 5.38 -9.55
CA ASP A 88 -24.50 6.77 -9.60
C ASP A 88 -23.35 7.76 -9.82
N VAL A 89 -22.28 7.69 -9.01
CA VAL A 89 -21.18 8.66 -9.10
C VAL A 89 -20.31 8.44 -10.36
N LEU A 90 -20.18 7.20 -10.84
CA LEU A 90 -19.49 6.91 -12.09
C LEU A 90 -20.30 7.44 -13.29
N THR A 91 -21.61 7.23 -13.28
CA THR A 91 -22.52 7.72 -14.35
C THR A 91 -22.51 9.23 -14.42
N GLU A 92 -22.59 9.92 -13.26
CA GLU A 92 -22.52 11.39 -13.21
C GLU A 92 -21.17 11.91 -13.74
N ALA A 93 -20.07 11.32 -13.31
CA ALA A 93 -18.74 11.71 -13.77
C ALA A 93 -18.59 11.48 -15.30
N GLU A 94 -19.10 10.36 -15.83
CA GLU A 94 -19.08 10.06 -17.26
C GLU A 94 -19.92 11.06 -18.06
N GLN A 95 -21.13 11.35 -17.61
CA GLN A 95 -22.02 12.33 -18.27
C GLN A 95 -21.40 13.73 -18.29
N ALA A 96 -20.82 14.16 -17.17
CA ALA A 96 -20.13 15.45 -17.07
C ALA A 96 -18.88 15.52 -17.93
N ASN A 97 -18.17 14.40 -18.11
CA ASN A 97 -16.96 14.33 -18.96
C ASN A 97 -17.24 14.54 -20.45
N ARG A 98 -18.48 14.31 -20.95
CA ARG A 98 -18.91 14.56 -22.34
C ARG A 98 -17.96 13.97 -23.39
N GLU A 99 -17.58 12.70 -23.20
CA GLU A 99 -16.68 11.95 -24.08
C GLU A 99 -15.27 12.55 -24.28
N GLN A 100 -14.87 13.54 -23.49
CA GLN A 100 -13.52 14.07 -23.54
C GLN A 100 -12.51 13.03 -23.04
N PRO A 101 -11.26 13.08 -23.51
CA PRO A 101 -10.22 12.18 -23.03
C PRO A 101 -10.05 12.28 -21.52
N ILE A 102 -10.11 11.14 -20.82
CA ILE A 102 -9.94 11.01 -19.38
C ILE A 102 -9.30 9.66 -19.09
N THR A 103 -8.35 9.60 -18.16
CA THR A 103 -7.77 8.32 -17.74
C THR A 103 -8.70 7.59 -16.75
N PHE A 104 -8.52 6.28 -16.64
CA PHE A 104 -9.27 5.47 -15.67
C PHE A 104 -9.08 6.00 -14.24
N PHE A 105 -7.86 6.40 -13.87
CA PHE A 105 -7.58 6.87 -12.51
C PHE A 105 -8.18 8.26 -12.25
N GLU A 106 -8.19 9.16 -13.24
CA GLU A 106 -8.83 10.47 -13.12
C GLU A 106 -10.34 10.36 -12.86
N ILE A 107 -11.06 9.59 -13.67
CA ILE A 107 -12.50 9.48 -13.50
C ILE A 107 -12.88 8.77 -12.20
N THR A 108 -12.13 7.76 -11.79
CA THR A 108 -12.38 7.07 -10.52
C THR A 108 -12.08 7.95 -9.30
N THR A 109 -11.09 8.85 -9.39
CA THR A 109 -10.82 9.85 -8.34
C THR A 109 -11.95 10.87 -8.24
N VAL A 110 -12.48 11.37 -9.36
CA VAL A 110 -13.65 12.27 -9.35
C VAL A 110 -14.85 11.58 -8.74
N SER A 111 -15.12 10.33 -9.10
CA SER A 111 -16.23 9.54 -8.55
C SER A 111 -16.10 9.32 -7.04
N ALA A 112 -14.88 9.08 -6.54
CA ALA A 112 -14.63 9.00 -5.10
C ALA A 112 -14.94 10.32 -4.39
N PHE A 113 -14.52 11.47 -4.95
CA PHE A 113 -14.80 12.78 -4.36
C PHE A 113 -16.30 13.13 -4.41
N LEU A 114 -17.03 12.72 -5.47
CA LEU A 114 -18.48 12.85 -5.51
C LEU A 114 -19.15 12.05 -4.38
N ALA A 115 -18.76 10.79 -4.20
CA ALA A 115 -19.30 9.96 -3.12
C ALA A 115 -19.00 10.56 -1.73
N PHE A 116 -17.79 11.06 -1.52
CA PHE A 116 -17.38 11.69 -0.25
C PHE A 116 -18.10 13.00 0.03
N ALA A 117 -18.35 13.81 -0.99
CA ALA A 117 -19.11 15.06 -0.83
C ALA A 117 -20.61 14.85 -0.53
N ARG A 118 -21.15 13.67 -0.89
CA ARG A 118 -22.57 13.32 -0.65
C ARG A 118 -22.84 12.77 0.74
N VAL A 119 -21.86 12.09 1.32
CA VAL A 119 -22.02 11.41 2.61
C VAL A 119 -21.16 12.12 3.66
N PRO A 120 -21.73 12.64 4.75
CA PRO A 120 -20.94 13.29 5.80
C PRO A 120 -19.96 12.33 6.48
N ALA A 121 -18.72 12.79 6.66
CA ALA A 121 -17.67 12.12 7.43
C ALA A 121 -16.83 13.16 8.17
N ASP A 122 -15.97 12.68 9.07
CA ASP A 122 -15.20 13.53 9.97
C ASP A 122 -13.75 13.68 9.49
N LEU A 123 -13.25 12.72 8.71
CA LEU A 123 -11.89 12.65 8.17
C LEU A 123 -11.92 11.99 6.80
N ALA A 124 -11.03 12.41 5.91
CA ALA A 124 -10.71 11.68 4.68
C ALA A 124 -9.22 11.31 4.65
N VAL A 125 -8.91 10.07 4.27
CA VAL A 125 -7.53 9.59 4.08
C VAL A 125 -7.37 9.18 2.62
N LEU A 126 -6.50 9.89 1.90
CA LEU A 126 -6.31 9.73 0.46
C LEU A 126 -4.92 9.16 0.16
N GLU A 127 -4.86 8.02 -0.48
CA GLU A 127 -3.63 7.43 -1.00
C GLU A 127 -3.34 7.98 -2.40
N VAL A 128 -2.11 8.47 -2.62
CA VAL A 128 -1.57 8.81 -3.94
C VAL A 128 -1.45 7.55 -4.79
N GLY A 129 -1.98 7.59 -6.01
CA GLY A 129 -1.88 6.48 -6.94
C GLY A 129 -0.44 6.29 -7.44
N MET A 130 0.17 7.35 -7.99
CA MET A 130 1.54 7.32 -8.50
C MET A 130 2.21 8.69 -8.38
N GLY A 131 3.49 8.70 -8.02
CA GLY A 131 4.25 9.94 -7.89
C GLY A 131 3.77 10.78 -6.72
N GLY A 132 3.17 11.90 -6.99
CA GLY A 132 2.60 12.82 -6.03
C GLY A 132 2.26 14.17 -6.65
N ARG A 133 3.23 14.87 -7.25
CA ARG A 133 3.09 16.22 -7.82
C ARG A 133 1.90 16.33 -8.77
N ASN A 134 1.82 15.43 -9.72
CA ASN A 134 0.79 15.39 -10.75
C ASN A 134 -0.19 14.23 -10.58
N ASP A 135 -0.24 13.64 -9.37
CA ASP A 135 -1.26 12.65 -9.06
C ASP A 135 -2.64 13.29 -8.96
N THR A 136 -3.67 12.60 -9.43
CA THR A 136 -5.04 13.13 -9.46
C THR A 136 -5.58 13.47 -8.07
N THR A 137 -5.07 12.82 -7.03
CA THR A 137 -5.45 13.14 -5.64
C THR A 137 -4.83 14.46 -5.15
N ASN A 138 -3.81 15.01 -5.84
CA ASN A 138 -3.09 16.20 -5.40
C ASN A 138 -3.84 17.53 -5.65
N VAL A 139 -5.08 17.46 -6.12
CA VAL A 139 -6.00 18.60 -6.26
C VAL A 139 -6.59 19.07 -4.91
N VAL A 140 -6.39 18.31 -3.84
CA VAL A 140 -6.88 18.66 -2.49
C VAL A 140 -5.93 19.60 -1.74
N ASN A 141 -6.48 20.31 -0.75
CA ASN A 141 -5.71 21.01 0.27
C ASN A 141 -5.80 20.24 1.59
N PRO A 142 -4.81 19.40 1.93
CA PRO A 142 -4.89 18.53 3.09
C PRO A 142 -4.67 19.27 4.41
N ALA A 143 -5.20 18.73 5.50
CA ALA A 143 -4.88 19.14 6.86
C ALA A 143 -3.53 18.58 7.32
N LEU A 144 -3.10 17.47 6.73
CA LEU A 144 -1.84 16.76 7.00
C LEU A 144 -1.38 16.03 5.76
N SER A 145 -0.09 16.15 5.42
CA SER A 145 0.56 15.28 4.44
C SER A 145 1.38 14.19 5.14
N ALA A 146 1.45 12.98 4.54
CA ALA A 146 2.33 11.93 5.04
C ALA A 146 3.12 11.30 3.90
N ILE A 147 4.43 11.05 4.13
CA ILE A 147 5.30 10.40 3.15
C ILE A 147 5.90 9.15 3.77
N THR A 148 5.51 7.99 3.27
CA THR A 148 6.05 6.68 3.64
C THR A 148 7.40 6.42 2.94
N PRO A 149 8.13 5.32 3.22
CA PRO A 149 9.44 5.08 2.62
C PRO A 149 9.44 5.19 1.10
N ILE A 150 10.46 5.91 0.58
CA ILE A 150 10.70 6.11 -0.85
C ILE A 150 11.79 5.14 -1.31
N GLY A 151 11.52 4.42 -2.39
CA GLY A 151 12.42 3.50 -3.06
C GLY A 151 12.22 3.53 -4.57
N TYR A 152 12.92 2.66 -5.28
CA TYR A 152 12.78 2.54 -6.72
C TYR A 152 11.50 1.80 -7.09
N ASP A 153 10.61 2.49 -7.77
CA ASP A 153 9.42 1.96 -8.41
C ASP A 153 8.92 2.94 -9.47
N HIS A 154 8.22 2.45 -10.48
CA HIS A 154 7.66 3.26 -11.57
C HIS A 154 8.69 4.19 -12.24
N THR A 155 9.94 3.73 -12.38
CA THR A 155 11.06 4.54 -12.88
C THR A 155 10.82 5.10 -14.28
N SER A 156 10.09 4.39 -15.13
CA SER A 156 9.68 4.88 -16.46
C SER A 156 8.79 6.13 -16.46
N PHE A 157 8.19 6.48 -15.30
CA PHE A 157 7.31 7.65 -15.14
C PHE A 157 7.87 8.70 -14.18
N LEU A 158 8.59 8.26 -13.13
CA LEU A 158 9.02 9.11 -12.03
C LEU A 158 10.51 9.47 -12.08
N GLY A 159 11.25 8.87 -13.04
CA GLY A 159 12.70 9.02 -13.19
C GLY A 159 13.50 7.90 -12.56
N ASP A 160 14.78 7.83 -12.94
CA ASP A 160 15.69 6.70 -12.66
C ASP A 160 16.49 6.89 -11.37
N THR A 161 16.33 8.03 -10.69
CA THR A 161 17.06 8.33 -9.45
C THR A 161 16.11 8.52 -8.27
N LEU A 162 16.60 8.22 -7.06
CA LEU A 162 15.84 8.46 -5.84
C LEU A 162 15.50 9.94 -5.64
N GLN A 163 16.36 10.85 -6.11
CA GLN A 163 16.11 12.29 -6.08
C GLN A 163 14.87 12.67 -6.88
N GLN A 164 14.76 12.15 -8.12
CA GLN A 164 13.62 12.43 -8.99
C GLN A 164 12.32 11.85 -8.39
N ILE A 165 12.35 10.59 -7.95
CA ILE A 165 11.20 9.93 -7.32
C ILE A 165 10.78 10.66 -6.04
N ALA A 166 11.74 11.10 -5.22
CA ALA A 166 11.47 11.86 -4.01
C ALA A 166 10.88 13.25 -4.31
N ALA A 167 11.36 13.93 -5.34
CA ALA A 167 10.83 15.23 -5.77
C ALA A 167 9.36 15.12 -6.25
N GLU A 168 9.02 14.05 -6.97
CA GLU A 168 7.65 13.78 -7.37
C GLU A 168 6.75 13.54 -6.15
N LYS A 169 7.19 12.73 -5.19
CA LYS A 169 6.41 12.44 -3.98
C LYS A 169 6.31 13.62 -3.02
N ALA A 170 7.37 14.42 -2.88
CA ALA A 170 7.35 15.67 -2.13
C ALA A 170 6.43 16.74 -2.76
N GLY A 171 5.97 16.51 -4.00
CA GLY A 171 4.98 17.36 -4.66
C GLY A 171 3.61 17.41 -3.98
N ILE A 172 3.30 16.52 -3.03
CA ILE A 172 2.07 16.58 -2.23
C ILE A 172 2.16 17.59 -1.08
N LEU A 173 3.36 18.08 -0.75
CA LEU A 173 3.55 19.08 0.31
C LEU A 173 2.88 20.40 -0.08
N LYS A 174 2.06 20.94 0.81
CA LYS A 174 1.37 22.23 0.60
C LYS A 174 1.90 23.26 1.59
N ARG A 175 1.93 24.52 1.17
CA ARG A 175 2.45 25.62 1.97
C ARG A 175 1.86 25.64 3.38
N THR A 176 2.71 25.64 4.39
CA THR A 176 2.39 25.70 5.83
C THR A 176 1.60 24.51 6.39
N VAL A 177 1.23 23.52 5.56
CA VAL A 177 0.53 22.31 6.01
C VAL A 177 1.57 21.35 6.61
N PRO A 178 1.37 20.85 7.85
CA PRO A 178 2.32 19.93 8.48
C PRO A 178 2.46 18.62 7.68
N ALA A 179 3.66 18.03 7.75
CA ALA A 179 3.94 16.76 7.08
C ALA A 179 4.67 15.78 8.00
N VAL A 180 4.15 14.55 8.07
CA VAL A 180 4.78 13.42 8.77
C VAL A 180 5.58 12.60 7.76
N ILE A 181 6.84 12.35 8.08
CA ILE A 181 7.78 11.65 7.22
C ILE A 181 8.24 10.38 7.92
N GLY A 182 7.87 9.22 7.36
CA GLY A 182 8.37 7.92 7.77
C GLY A 182 9.85 7.75 7.46
N ARG A 183 10.41 6.57 7.71
CA ARG A 183 11.83 6.27 7.45
C ARG A 183 12.20 6.58 6.02
N GLN A 184 13.30 7.32 5.84
CA GLN A 184 13.81 7.69 4.52
C GLN A 184 15.30 7.33 4.38
N ARG A 185 15.74 7.12 3.15
CA ARG A 185 17.17 7.17 2.79
C ARG A 185 17.60 8.64 2.77
N ASP A 186 18.86 8.94 3.10
CA ASP A 186 19.35 10.32 3.26
C ASP A 186 19.04 11.19 2.04
N VAL A 187 19.29 10.68 0.85
CA VAL A 187 19.00 11.34 -0.43
C VAL A 187 17.54 11.78 -0.55
N SER A 188 16.60 10.89 -0.19
CA SER A 188 15.17 11.21 -0.24
C SER A 188 14.77 12.22 0.87
N ALA A 189 15.38 12.08 2.05
CA ALA A 189 15.16 12.99 3.17
C ALA A 189 15.60 14.42 2.85
N GLU A 190 16.74 14.59 2.18
CA GLU A 190 17.26 15.90 1.74
C GLU A 190 16.32 16.56 0.74
N VAL A 191 15.83 15.84 -0.27
CA VAL A 191 14.88 16.37 -1.26
C VAL A 191 13.57 16.81 -0.61
N ILE A 192 13.02 15.98 0.31
CA ILE A 192 11.80 16.32 1.06
C ILE A 192 12.03 17.57 1.91
N ALA A 193 13.18 17.66 2.61
CA ALA A 193 13.50 18.78 3.46
C ALA A 193 13.63 20.09 2.65
N ALA A 194 14.36 20.07 1.54
CA ALA A 194 14.49 21.22 0.65
C ALA A 194 13.12 21.72 0.16
N ARG A 195 12.23 20.78 -0.26
CA ARG A 195 10.88 21.16 -0.69
C ARG A 195 10.04 21.73 0.45
N ALA A 196 10.18 21.18 1.65
CA ALA A 196 9.47 21.67 2.83
C ALA A 196 9.92 23.09 3.21
N ASP A 197 11.21 23.39 3.15
CA ASP A 197 11.77 24.72 3.42
C ASP A 197 11.23 25.77 2.43
N GLU A 198 11.16 25.43 1.12
CA GLU A 198 10.55 26.32 0.09
C GLU A 198 9.09 26.67 0.41
N LEU A 199 8.34 25.77 0.99
CA LEU A 199 6.91 25.89 1.27
C LEU A 199 6.61 26.28 2.73
N ALA A 200 7.63 26.44 3.57
CA ALA A 200 7.49 26.63 5.02
C ALA A 200 6.62 25.54 5.67
N VAL A 201 6.83 24.27 5.29
CA VAL A 201 6.11 23.10 5.80
C VAL A 201 6.74 22.64 7.11
N PRO A 202 5.99 22.55 8.22
CA PRO A 202 6.48 21.91 9.45
C PRO A 202 6.67 20.40 9.21
N LEU A 203 7.92 19.91 9.33
CA LEU A 203 8.24 18.49 9.17
C LEU A 203 8.29 17.76 10.52
N PHE A 204 7.71 16.56 10.54
CA PHE A 204 7.78 15.61 11.66
C PHE A 204 8.36 14.29 11.13
N ARG A 205 9.68 14.11 11.30
CA ARG A 205 10.48 13.05 10.67
C ARG A 205 10.83 11.96 11.66
N MET A 206 10.73 10.72 11.23
CA MET A 206 11.28 9.59 11.97
C MET A 206 12.80 9.74 12.16
N GLY A 207 13.27 9.54 13.39
CA GLY A 207 14.67 9.66 13.74
C GLY A 207 15.12 11.10 14.08
N ARG A 208 14.21 12.08 13.98
CA ARG A 208 14.45 13.48 14.37
C ARG A 208 13.40 13.97 15.36
N GLU A 209 12.24 14.43 14.87
CA GLU A 209 11.15 14.93 15.71
C GLU A 209 10.40 13.82 16.45
N TRP A 210 10.49 12.58 15.97
CA TRP A 210 9.94 11.41 16.65
C TRP A 210 10.77 10.15 16.37
N GLN A 211 10.64 9.16 17.26
CA GLN A 211 11.40 7.92 17.21
C GLN A 211 10.50 6.71 17.50
N VAL A 212 10.92 5.55 17.01
CA VAL A 212 10.31 4.26 17.29
C VAL A 212 11.39 3.25 17.68
N LYS A 213 11.13 2.48 18.73
CA LYS A 213 11.99 1.39 19.18
C LYS A 213 11.16 0.13 19.37
N PRO A 214 11.46 -0.98 18.66
CA PRO A 214 10.83 -2.27 18.95
C PRO A 214 11.07 -2.69 20.39
N THR A 215 10.07 -3.34 20.99
CA THR A 215 10.13 -3.95 22.33
C THR A 215 9.72 -5.42 22.23
N ALA A 216 9.82 -6.17 23.32
CA ALA A 216 9.44 -7.59 23.34
C ALA A 216 7.95 -7.84 23.03
N THR A 217 7.07 -6.87 23.33
CA THR A 217 5.60 -7.00 23.19
C THR A 217 4.98 -6.01 22.20
N GLY A 218 5.81 -5.23 21.50
CA GLY A 218 5.33 -4.21 20.56
C GLY A 218 6.40 -3.18 20.22
N PHE A 219 6.15 -1.92 20.51
CA PHE A 219 7.11 -0.85 20.25
C PHE A 219 6.88 0.36 21.18
N ARG A 220 7.95 1.10 21.39
CA ARG A 220 7.94 2.41 22.06
C ARG A 220 7.94 3.51 20.98
N TYR A 221 6.98 4.42 21.05
CA TYR A 221 6.94 5.68 20.30
C TYR A 221 7.33 6.83 21.22
N ASP A 222 8.24 7.67 20.81
CA ASP A 222 8.68 8.86 21.53
C ASP A 222 8.74 10.07 20.60
N SER A 223 8.17 11.21 21.05
CA SER A 223 8.30 12.54 20.47
C SER A 223 8.45 13.56 21.61
N ASP A 224 8.62 14.83 21.29
CA ASP A 224 8.67 15.90 22.31
C ASP A 224 7.35 16.05 23.08
N LEU A 225 6.23 15.61 22.51
CA LEU A 225 4.90 15.76 23.09
C LEU A 225 4.33 14.45 23.68
N LEU A 226 4.82 13.29 23.21
CA LEU A 226 4.17 12.01 23.49
C LEU A 226 5.19 10.90 23.66
N GLY A 227 5.01 10.11 24.71
CA GLY A 227 5.78 8.89 24.94
C GLY A 227 4.84 7.72 25.24
N LEU A 228 4.75 6.74 24.31
CA LEU A 228 3.79 5.63 24.39
C LEU A 228 4.47 4.28 24.22
N ASP A 229 4.19 3.35 25.13
CA ASP A 229 4.42 1.93 24.91
C ASP A 229 3.18 1.33 24.26
N LEU A 230 3.35 0.80 23.06
CA LEU A 230 2.26 0.35 22.20
C LEU A 230 2.39 -1.16 21.90
N PRO A 231 1.27 -1.89 21.75
CA PRO A 231 1.30 -3.30 21.39
C PRO A 231 1.86 -3.50 19.98
N ALA A 232 2.30 -4.73 19.69
CA ALA A 232 2.59 -5.11 18.32
C ALA A 232 1.36 -4.90 17.43
N PRO A 233 1.53 -4.34 16.22
CA PRO A 233 0.43 -4.16 15.30
C PRO A 233 -0.07 -5.52 14.78
N ALA A 234 -1.36 -5.60 14.41
CA ALA A 234 -1.95 -6.82 13.85
C ALA A 234 -1.35 -7.20 12.48
N LEU A 235 -0.88 -6.22 11.70
CA LEU A 235 -0.17 -6.51 10.46
C LEU A 235 1.24 -7.03 10.77
N VAL A 236 1.60 -8.14 10.13
CA VAL A 236 2.85 -8.87 10.39
C VAL A 236 4.06 -8.23 9.71
N GLY A 237 5.21 -8.31 10.37
CA GLY A 237 6.51 -7.89 9.85
C GLY A 237 7.09 -6.66 10.54
N ALA A 238 8.42 -6.63 10.71
CA ALA A 238 9.12 -5.54 11.41
C ALA A 238 8.87 -4.15 10.77
N HIS A 239 8.70 -4.09 9.45
CA HIS A 239 8.38 -2.85 8.72
C HIS A 239 7.01 -2.28 9.10
N GLN A 240 6.08 -3.12 9.60
CA GLN A 240 4.77 -2.65 10.05
C GLN A 240 4.85 -1.85 11.35
N ILE A 241 5.91 -2.05 12.15
CA ILE A 241 6.20 -1.19 13.30
C ILE A 241 6.50 0.24 12.84
N ASP A 242 7.32 0.41 11.79
CA ASP A 242 7.63 1.72 11.21
C ASP A 242 6.36 2.38 10.61
N ASN A 243 5.52 1.61 9.90
CA ASN A 243 4.26 2.11 9.35
C ASN A 243 3.27 2.50 10.46
N ALA A 244 3.13 1.67 11.49
CA ALA A 244 2.28 1.93 12.64
C ALA A 244 2.75 3.18 13.42
N ALA A 245 4.05 3.32 13.67
CA ALA A 245 4.63 4.49 14.34
C ALA A 245 4.44 5.77 13.50
N THR A 246 4.54 5.66 12.16
CA THR A 246 4.21 6.78 11.25
C THR A 246 2.74 7.19 11.38
N ALA A 247 1.83 6.22 11.53
CA ALA A 247 0.42 6.52 11.80
C ALA A 247 0.22 7.19 13.16
N VAL A 248 0.92 6.75 14.21
CA VAL A 248 0.89 7.40 15.54
C VAL A 248 1.37 8.85 15.45
N ALA A 249 2.45 9.12 14.70
CA ALA A 249 2.92 10.49 14.45
C ALA A 249 1.87 11.34 13.71
N CYS A 250 1.14 10.77 12.74
CA CYS A 250 0.01 11.44 12.09
C CYS A 250 -1.13 11.72 13.08
N ILE A 251 -1.50 10.76 13.93
CA ILE A 251 -2.52 10.94 14.98
C ILE A 251 -2.12 12.04 15.96
N GLU A 252 -0.86 12.12 16.35
CA GLU A 252 -0.35 13.21 17.20
C GLU A 252 -0.57 14.58 16.55
N ARG A 253 -0.36 14.71 15.24
CA ARG A 253 -0.63 15.96 14.50
C ARG A 253 -2.14 16.23 14.35
N LEU A 254 -2.95 15.22 14.15
CA LEU A 254 -4.40 15.35 14.13
C LEU A 254 -4.95 15.78 15.50
N ARG A 255 -4.38 15.29 16.62
CA ARG A 255 -4.71 15.78 17.97
C ARG A 255 -4.42 17.28 18.12
N ALA A 256 -3.29 17.76 17.57
CA ALA A 256 -3.00 19.19 17.54
C ALA A 256 -4.01 20.00 16.69
N ALA A 257 -4.63 19.36 15.70
CA ALA A 257 -5.74 19.89 14.89
C ALA A 257 -7.14 19.59 15.50
N GLN A 258 -7.21 19.36 16.82
CA GLN A 258 -8.42 19.18 17.62
C GLN A 258 -9.18 17.85 17.42
N PHE A 259 -8.59 16.84 16.75
CA PHE A 259 -9.18 15.50 16.75
C PHE A 259 -9.00 14.83 18.12
N ARG A 260 -10.05 14.23 18.63
CA ARG A 260 -10.06 13.55 19.94
C ARG A 260 -9.83 12.05 19.76
N ILE A 261 -8.64 11.67 19.37
CA ILE A 261 -8.20 10.27 19.23
C ILE A 261 -7.29 9.96 20.41
N ASP A 262 -7.76 9.27 21.42
CA ASP A 262 -7.02 8.97 22.65
C ASP A 262 -6.06 7.77 22.47
N ASP A 263 -5.28 7.45 23.52
CA ASP A 263 -4.33 6.36 23.47
C ASP A 263 -5.00 4.98 23.45
N ALA A 264 -6.23 4.88 23.98
CA ALA A 264 -7.01 3.65 23.93
C ALA A 264 -7.45 3.35 22.49
N ALA A 265 -7.91 4.36 21.76
CA ALA A 265 -8.25 4.26 20.35
C ALA A 265 -7.03 3.90 19.48
N VAL A 266 -5.85 4.50 19.75
CA VAL A 266 -4.59 4.13 19.07
C VAL A 266 -4.28 2.64 19.27
N ARG A 267 -4.31 2.15 20.52
CA ARG A 267 -4.05 0.73 20.85
C ARG A 267 -5.06 -0.19 20.18
N LYS A 268 -6.34 0.17 20.23
CA LYS A 268 -7.42 -0.60 19.59
C LYS A 268 -7.23 -0.65 18.08
N GLY A 269 -6.93 0.48 17.43
CA GLY A 269 -6.68 0.55 16.00
C GLY A 269 -5.47 -0.30 15.58
N LEU A 270 -4.38 -0.31 16.37
CA LEU A 270 -3.23 -1.18 16.10
C LEU A 270 -3.58 -2.67 16.16
N ALA A 271 -4.42 -3.07 17.11
CA ALA A 271 -4.80 -4.47 17.31
C ALA A 271 -5.87 -4.95 16.32
N SER A 272 -6.67 -4.06 15.75
CA SER A 272 -7.80 -4.39 14.87
C SER A 272 -7.58 -4.04 13.40
N VAL A 273 -6.43 -3.46 13.04
CA VAL A 273 -6.15 -3.10 11.65
C VAL A 273 -6.13 -4.33 10.75
N GLU A 274 -6.82 -4.23 9.62
CA GLU A 274 -6.84 -5.23 8.57
C GLU A 274 -6.42 -4.58 7.25
N TRP A 275 -5.46 -5.21 6.56
CA TRP A 275 -5.04 -4.83 5.23
C TRP A 275 -4.57 -6.06 4.47
N PRO A 276 -5.41 -6.64 3.60
CA PRO A 276 -5.09 -7.88 2.91
C PRO A 276 -3.81 -7.80 2.07
N ALA A 277 -3.21 -8.96 1.81
CA ALA A 277 -1.99 -9.12 1.03
C ALA A 277 -0.78 -8.31 1.55
N ARG A 278 -0.64 -8.21 2.88
CA ARG A 278 0.55 -7.66 3.55
C ARG A 278 1.07 -8.66 4.59
N LEU A 279 1.91 -9.59 4.13
CA LEU A 279 2.34 -10.75 4.91
C LEU A 279 1.16 -11.41 5.65
N GLN A 280 0.08 -11.61 4.92
CA GLN A 280 -1.15 -12.20 5.43
C GLN A 280 -1.00 -13.71 5.51
N LYS A 281 -1.17 -14.29 6.70
CA LYS A 281 -1.34 -15.74 6.84
C LYS A 281 -2.76 -16.12 6.41
N LEU A 282 -2.87 -16.96 5.39
CA LEU A 282 -4.16 -17.53 4.99
C LEU A 282 -4.48 -18.68 5.93
N THR A 283 -5.71 -18.69 6.46
CA THR A 283 -6.15 -19.65 7.49
C THR A 283 -7.34 -20.49 7.06
N ARG A 284 -7.88 -20.26 5.89
CA ARG A 284 -9.05 -20.96 5.32
C ARG A 284 -9.00 -20.94 3.80
N GLY A 285 -9.85 -21.77 3.19
CA GLY A 285 -10.04 -21.84 1.75
C GLY A 285 -9.25 -22.98 1.09
N PRO A 286 -9.59 -23.31 -0.18
CA PRO A 286 -9.11 -24.52 -0.86
C PRO A 286 -7.58 -24.67 -0.89
N LEU A 287 -6.83 -23.56 -1.01
CA LEU A 287 -5.36 -23.63 -1.01
C LEU A 287 -4.81 -23.98 0.38
N VAL A 288 -5.48 -23.54 1.46
CA VAL A 288 -5.09 -23.87 2.83
C VAL A 288 -5.48 -25.31 3.17
N ASP A 289 -6.66 -25.73 2.74
CA ASP A 289 -7.19 -27.09 2.98
C ASP A 289 -6.33 -28.16 2.31
N ALA A 290 -5.62 -27.83 1.23
CA ALA A 290 -4.68 -28.71 0.56
C ALA A 290 -3.34 -28.90 1.30
N LEU A 291 -3.00 -28.04 2.27
CA LEU A 291 -1.74 -28.13 2.99
C LEU A 291 -1.68 -29.34 3.94
N PRO A 292 -0.48 -29.92 4.13
CA PRO A 292 -0.30 -30.93 5.16
C PRO A 292 -0.42 -30.32 6.56
N PRO A 293 -0.66 -31.13 7.60
CA PRO A 293 -0.65 -30.66 8.97
C PRO A 293 0.61 -29.84 9.29
N ALA A 294 0.43 -28.71 10.01
CA ALA A 294 1.47 -27.72 10.32
C ALA A 294 2.07 -26.98 9.11
N GLY A 295 1.54 -27.16 7.90
CA GLY A 295 1.88 -26.33 6.75
C GLY A 295 1.33 -24.90 6.90
N GLU A 296 2.01 -23.92 6.33
CA GLU A 296 1.60 -22.51 6.37
C GLU A 296 1.58 -21.89 4.98
N LEU A 297 0.53 -21.12 4.71
CA LEU A 297 0.37 -20.35 3.47
C LEU A 297 0.32 -18.85 3.79
N TRP A 298 1.21 -18.10 3.17
CA TRP A 298 1.33 -16.66 3.36
C TRP A 298 1.15 -15.93 2.03
N LEU A 299 0.59 -14.74 2.07
CA LEU A 299 0.29 -13.92 0.90
C LEU A 299 0.84 -12.49 1.08
N ASP A 300 1.58 -11.99 0.09
CA ASP A 300 2.09 -10.63 0.06
C ASP A 300 2.07 -10.04 -1.35
N GLY A 301 1.63 -8.80 -1.49
CA GLY A 301 1.57 -8.07 -2.76
C GLY A 301 2.88 -7.35 -3.15
N GLY A 302 3.97 -7.56 -2.42
CA GLY A 302 5.28 -6.94 -2.67
C GLY A 302 5.85 -7.31 -4.03
N HIS A 303 6.42 -6.32 -4.76
CA HIS A 303 6.80 -6.47 -6.15
C HIS A 303 7.98 -5.59 -6.59
N ASN A 304 8.75 -5.05 -5.65
CA ASN A 304 9.97 -4.28 -5.90
C ASN A 304 11.09 -4.70 -4.95
N GLU A 305 12.31 -4.25 -5.19
CA GLU A 305 13.48 -4.64 -4.42
C GLU A 305 13.32 -4.40 -2.91
N ASP A 306 12.80 -3.23 -2.51
CA ASP A 306 12.58 -2.91 -1.09
C ASP A 306 11.59 -3.88 -0.43
N CYS A 307 10.54 -4.31 -1.15
CA CYS A 307 9.64 -5.36 -0.67
C CYS A 307 10.38 -6.71 -0.54
N GLY A 308 11.22 -7.06 -1.51
CA GLY A 308 12.06 -8.26 -1.44
C GLY A 308 12.96 -8.26 -0.20
N ILE A 309 13.57 -7.13 0.15
CA ILE A 309 14.38 -6.95 1.38
C ILE A 309 13.52 -7.16 2.64
N VAL A 310 12.31 -6.61 2.66
CA VAL A 310 11.39 -6.77 3.80
C VAL A 310 10.97 -8.22 3.98
N LEU A 311 10.60 -8.91 2.90
CA LEU A 311 10.23 -10.32 2.93
C LEU A 311 11.41 -11.22 3.31
N ALA A 312 12.63 -10.90 2.85
CA ALA A 312 13.84 -11.60 3.25
C ALA A 312 14.14 -11.49 4.75
N ARG A 313 13.91 -10.31 5.34
CA ARG A 313 14.04 -10.12 6.80
C ARG A 313 13.03 -10.99 7.55
N GLN A 314 11.80 -11.03 7.09
CA GLN A 314 10.79 -11.90 7.71
C GLN A 314 11.13 -13.38 7.55
N ALA A 315 11.62 -13.80 6.39
CA ALA A 315 12.09 -15.17 6.17
C ALA A 315 13.25 -15.55 7.10
N ALA A 316 14.16 -14.60 7.37
CA ALA A 316 15.24 -14.79 8.34
C ALA A 316 14.71 -14.93 9.79
N GLU A 317 13.63 -14.22 10.18
CA GLU A 317 13.00 -14.41 11.48
C GLU A 317 12.30 -15.76 11.57
N TRP A 318 11.57 -16.18 10.52
CA TRP A 318 10.97 -17.51 10.45
C TRP A 318 11.99 -18.65 10.58
N ALA A 319 13.20 -18.46 10.06
CA ALA A 319 14.28 -19.45 10.18
C ALA A 319 14.85 -19.60 11.61
N LYS A 320 14.54 -18.67 12.52
CA LYS A 320 14.95 -18.73 13.93
C LYS A 320 13.89 -19.40 14.83
N GLU A 321 12.71 -19.69 14.31
CA GLU A 321 11.65 -20.35 15.08
C GLU A 321 12.10 -21.74 15.55
N PRO A 322 11.70 -22.21 16.75
CA PRO A 322 12.09 -23.53 17.27
C PRO A 322 11.70 -24.70 16.35
N ALA A 323 10.59 -24.56 15.60
CA ALA A 323 10.11 -25.50 14.59
C ALA A 323 10.11 -24.82 13.22
N ALA A 324 11.27 -24.28 12.80
CA ALA A 324 11.39 -23.55 11.54
C ALA A 324 10.98 -24.42 10.35
N LEU A 325 10.01 -23.94 9.58
CA LEU A 325 9.57 -24.59 8.36
C LEU A 325 10.42 -24.14 7.16
N PRO A 326 10.78 -25.04 6.23
CA PRO A 326 11.42 -24.65 4.98
C PRO A 326 10.48 -23.73 4.18
N LEU A 327 11.06 -22.64 3.65
CA LEU A 327 10.33 -21.65 2.86
C LEU A 327 10.38 -22.02 1.36
N TYR A 328 9.20 -21.96 0.74
CA TYR A 328 8.99 -22.11 -0.71
C TYR A 328 8.26 -20.89 -1.25
N LEU A 329 8.55 -20.49 -2.48
CA LEU A 329 7.91 -19.34 -3.11
C LEU A 329 6.96 -19.79 -4.23
N ILE A 330 5.82 -19.14 -4.34
CA ILE A 330 5.02 -19.08 -5.55
C ILE A 330 4.97 -17.61 -5.96
N PHE A 331 5.44 -17.25 -7.15
CA PHE A 331 5.50 -15.85 -7.52
C PHE A 331 5.08 -15.61 -8.98
N GLY A 332 4.49 -14.44 -9.21
CA GLY A 332 4.18 -13.91 -10.53
C GLY A 332 4.36 -12.40 -10.55
N MET A 333 4.96 -11.86 -11.61
CA MET A 333 5.32 -10.45 -11.67
C MET A 333 4.99 -9.83 -13.02
N LEU A 334 4.68 -8.52 -12.99
CA LEU A 334 4.51 -7.73 -14.20
C LEU A 334 5.84 -7.48 -14.90
N THR A 335 5.87 -7.44 -16.23
CA THR A 335 7.09 -7.13 -17.03
C THR A 335 7.64 -5.73 -16.78
N THR A 336 6.84 -4.83 -16.20
CA THR A 336 7.25 -3.48 -15.80
C THR A 336 8.03 -3.44 -14.47
N LYS A 337 8.21 -4.58 -13.80
CA LYS A 337 8.90 -4.70 -12.51
C LYS A 337 10.22 -5.47 -12.67
N ASP A 338 11.18 -5.16 -11.80
CA ASP A 338 12.46 -5.88 -11.74
C ASP A 338 12.32 -7.15 -10.89
N ALA A 339 12.08 -8.28 -11.57
CA ALA A 339 11.91 -9.57 -10.91
C ALA A 339 13.22 -10.04 -10.23
N SER A 340 14.38 -9.85 -10.87
CA SER A 340 15.66 -10.25 -10.30
C SER A 340 16.02 -9.42 -9.06
N GLY A 341 15.77 -8.10 -9.08
CA GLY A 341 15.95 -7.23 -7.92
C GLY A 341 15.04 -7.60 -6.75
N PHE A 342 13.78 -7.93 -7.01
CA PHE A 342 12.83 -8.40 -5.99
C PHE A 342 13.27 -9.74 -5.38
N LEU A 343 13.66 -10.72 -6.20
CA LEU A 343 14.02 -12.08 -5.76
C LEU A 343 15.39 -12.17 -5.11
N ARG A 344 16.36 -11.32 -5.48
CA ARG A 344 17.75 -11.36 -5.02
C ARG A 344 17.90 -11.43 -3.48
N PRO A 345 17.26 -10.57 -2.68
CA PRO A 345 17.34 -10.66 -1.22
C PRO A 345 16.57 -11.86 -0.65
N LEU A 346 15.47 -12.25 -1.27
CA LEU A 346 14.52 -13.24 -0.76
C LEU A 346 14.96 -14.68 -1.14
N GLY A 347 15.50 -14.87 -2.35
CA GLY A 347 15.79 -16.19 -2.92
C GLY A 347 16.73 -17.05 -2.07
N ARG A 348 17.71 -16.43 -1.39
CA ARG A 348 18.63 -17.14 -0.48
C ARG A 348 17.98 -17.80 0.74
N HIS A 349 16.76 -17.41 1.06
CA HIS A 349 15.97 -17.95 2.17
C HIS A 349 14.97 -19.04 1.73
N ALA A 350 14.70 -19.12 0.43
CA ALA A 350 13.80 -20.11 -0.15
C ALA A 350 14.55 -21.35 -0.64
N ARG A 351 13.91 -22.52 -0.53
CA ARG A 351 14.46 -23.79 -1.05
C ARG A 351 14.34 -23.87 -2.56
N THR A 352 13.19 -23.52 -3.09
CA THR A 352 12.90 -23.44 -4.52
C THR A 352 11.66 -22.57 -4.71
N ALA A 353 11.39 -22.21 -5.96
CA ALA A 353 10.22 -21.42 -6.34
C ALA A 353 9.37 -22.08 -7.43
N ARG A 354 8.13 -21.62 -7.55
CA ARG A 354 7.28 -21.85 -8.72
C ARG A 354 6.85 -20.50 -9.28
N ALA A 355 7.08 -20.32 -10.57
CA ALA A 355 6.64 -19.12 -11.28
C ALA A 355 5.28 -19.36 -11.94
N VAL A 356 4.36 -18.41 -11.75
CA VAL A 356 3.00 -18.46 -12.27
C VAL A 356 2.67 -17.21 -13.09
N PRO A 357 1.75 -17.28 -14.05
CA PRO A 357 1.23 -16.08 -14.74
C PRO A 357 0.40 -15.22 -13.78
N VAL A 358 0.21 -13.95 -14.12
CA VAL A 358 -0.77 -13.06 -13.48
C VAL A 358 -1.82 -12.70 -14.54
N GLU A 359 -3.05 -13.17 -14.36
CA GLU A 359 -4.09 -13.06 -15.36
C GLU A 359 -4.46 -11.60 -15.68
N GLY A 360 -4.80 -11.33 -16.94
CA GLY A 360 -5.29 -10.01 -17.38
C GLY A 360 -4.26 -8.89 -17.46
N HIS A 361 -2.96 -9.19 -17.24
CA HIS A 361 -1.90 -8.19 -17.20
C HIS A 361 -0.69 -8.58 -18.08
N ALA A 362 0.11 -7.59 -18.47
CA ALA A 362 1.40 -7.83 -19.12
C ALA A 362 2.42 -8.35 -18.09
N THR A 363 2.62 -9.66 -18.07
CA THR A 363 3.46 -10.35 -17.08
C THR A 363 4.59 -11.12 -17.76
N TYR A 364 5.64 -11.40 -16.99
CA TYR A 364 6.57 -12.44 -17.41
C TYR A 364 5.82 -13.75 -17.61
N THR A 365 6.14 -14.48 -18.67
CA THR A 365 5.75 -15.89 -18.75
C THR A 365 6.41 -16.65 -17.59
N PRO A 366 5.84 -17.78 -17.12
CA PRO A 366 6.46 -18.58 -16.07
C PRO A 366 7.92 -18.96 -16.39
N GLN A 367 8.24 -19.23 -17.66
CA GLN A 367 9.59 -19.54 -18.11
C GLN A 367 10.54 -18.34 -18.01
N GLU A 368 10.12 -17.15 -18.43
CA GLU A 368 10.89 -15.92 -18.28
C GLU A 368 11.10 -15.56 -16.81
N ALA A 369 10.08 -15.73 -15.97
CA ALA A 369 10.16 -15.50 -14.53
C ALA A 369 11.14 -16.47 -13.87
N CYS A 370 11.16 -17.75 -14.26
CA CYS A 370 12.16 -18.71 -13.82
C CYS A 370 13.59 -18.36 -14.29
N ALA A 371 13.74 -17.81 -15.50
CA ALA A 371 15.04 -17.32 -15.96
C ALA A 371 15.56 -16.17 -15.08
N ARG A 372 14.68 -15.24 -14.65
CA ARG A 372 15.01 -14.18 -13.69
C ARG A 372 15.37 -14.70 -12.31
N ALA A 373 14.70 -15.77 -11.84
CA ALA A 373 15.05 -16.44 -10.59
C ALA A 373 16.43 -17.09 -10.66
N ALA A 374 16.77 -17.73 -11.78
CA ALA A 374 18.08 -18.34 -12.02
C ALA A 374 19.22 -17.31 -12.00
N GLU A 375 19.02 -16.08 -12.50
CA GLU A 375 20.00 -14.99 -12.43
C GLU A 375 20.45 -14.66 -10.99
N VAL A 376 19.62 -14.97 -10.00
CA VAL A 376 19.91 -14.73 -8.57
C VAL A 376 20.17 -16.03 -7.79
N GLY A 377 20.33 -17.14 -8.48
CA GLY A 377 20.65 -18.44 -7.89
C GLY A 377 19.47 -19.14 -7.20
N LEU A 378 18.23 -18.75 -7.50
CA LEU A 378 17.04 -19.41 -7.00
C LEU A 378 16.54 -20.45 -8.00
N ASP A 379 16.51 -21.72 -7.58
CA ASP A 379 15.91 -22.80 -8.37
C ASP A 379 14.39 -22.56 -8.53
N CYS A 380 13.92 -22.66 -9.78
CA CYS A 380 12.53 -22.32 -10.11
C CYS A 380 11.99 -23.20 -11.23
N LEU A 381 10.76 -23.68 -11.07
CA LEU A 381 10.04 -24.37 -12.12
C LEU A 381 8.77 -23.57 -12.52
N PRO A 382 8.40 -23.59 -13.81
CA PRO A 382 7.16 -22.93 -14.25
C PRO A 382 5.94 -23.75 -13.83
N ALA A 383 4.85 -23.07 -13.53
CA ALA A 383 3.54 -23.68 -13.28
C ALA A 383 2.43 -22.87 -13.99
N ASN A 384 1.30 -23.54 -14.26
CA ASN A 384 0.20 -22.94 -15.01
C ASN A 384 -0.60 -21.92 -14.18
N ASP A 385 -0.74 -22.16 -12.88
CA ASP A 385 -1.42 -21.30 -11.92
C ASP A 385 -0.95 -21.61 -10.48
N VAL A 386 -1.50 -20.89 -9.50
CA VAL A 386 -1.14 -21.05 -8.09
C VAL A 386 -1.53 -22.45 -7.55
N GLY A 387 -2.66 -23.01 -8.00
CA GLY A 387 -3.10 -24.35 -7.60
C GLY A 387 -2.13 -25.44 -8.07
N ALA A 388 -1.79 -25.41 -9.36
CA ALA A 388 -0.81 -26.33 -9.94
C ALA A 388 0.59 -26.16 -9.31
N ALA A 389 1.00 -24.92 -9.00
CA ALA A 389 2.24 -24.65 -8.28
C ALA A 389 2.27 -25.25 -6.88
N LEU A 390 1.15 -25.13 -6.16
CA LEU A 390 0.99 -25.71 -4.83
C LEU A 390 1.01 -27.23 -4.87
N GLU A 391 0.24 -27.84 -5.77
CA GLU A 391 0.22 -29.32 -5.97
C GLU A 391 1.60 -29.87 -6.27
N ASP A 392 2.36 -29.23 -7.16
CA ASP A 392 3.73 -29.65 -7.49
C ASP A 392 4.68 -29.53 -6.29
N LEU A 393 4.61 -28.43 -5.52
CA LEU A 393 5.40 -28.29 -4.28
C LEU A 393 5.06 -29.40 -3.28
N LEU A 394 3.77 -29.71 -3.08
CA LEU A 394 3.32 -30.75 -2.15
C LEU A 394 3.74 -32.14 -2.58
N ALA A 395 3.82 -32.41 -3.90
CA ALA A 395 4.23 -33.70 -4.43
C ALA A 395 5.77 -33.91 -4.42
N THR A 396 6.55 -32.82 -4.54
CA THR A 396 7.98 -32.92 -4.76
C THR A 396 8.85 -32.52 -3.56
N GLN A 397 8.28 -31.80 -2.58
CA GLN A 397 9.02 -31.26 -1.45
C GLN A 397 8.60 -31.88 -0.12
N PRO A 398 9.51 -32.00 0.87
CA PRO A 398 9.17 -32.56 2.18
C PRO A 398 8.22 -31.66 2.98
N ALA A 399 7.25 -32.28 3.64
CA ALA A 399 6.36 -31.63 4.59
C ALA A 399 6.90 -31.71 6.04
N PRO A 400 6.49 -30.81 6.96
CA PRO A 400 5.68 -29.62 6.71
C PRO A 400 6.48 -28.47 6.06
N MET A 401 5.79 -27.52 5.45
CA MET A 401 6.40 -26.43 4.71
C MET A 401 5.71 -25.08 4.94
N ARG A 402 6.44 -24.00 4.69
CA ARG A 402 5.91 -22.63 4.62
C ARG A 402 5.95 -22.17 3.17
N ILE A 403 4.83 -21.73 2.63
CA ILE A 403 4.71 -21.24 1.27
C ILE A 403 4.38 -19.75 1.33
N LEU A 404 5.13 -18.93 0.59
CA LEU A 404 4.85 -17.51 0.41
C LEU A 404 4.48 -17.24 -1.05
N ILE A 405 3.22 -16.80 -1.26
CA ILE A 405 2.75 -16.31 -2.56
C ILE A 405 3.05 -14.82 -2.63
N CYS A 406 3.77 -14.34 -3.66
CA CYS A 406 4.21 -12.95 -3.74
C CYS A 406 4.51 -12.48 -5.17
N GLY A 407 4.94 -11.21 -5.33
CA GLY A 407 5.42 -10.64 -6.58
C GLY A 407 4.42 -9.72 -7.30
N SER A 408 3.14 -9.72 -6.90
CA SER A 408 2.13 -8.83 -7.50
C SER A 408 0.91 -8.66 -6.58
N LEU A 409 0.36 -7.44 -6.53
CA LEU A 409 -0.96 -7.20 -5.93
C LEU A 409 -2.09 -7.87 -6.71
N TYR A 410 -1.95 -7.96 -8.04
CA TYR A 410 -2.95 -8.62 -8.89
C TYR A 410 -2.97 -10.13 -8.64
N LEU A 411 -1.80 -10.78 -8.56
CA LEU A 411 -1.71 -12.18 -8.14
C LEU A 411 -2.34 -12.39 -6.77
N ALA A 412 -2.07 -11.50 -5.83
CA ALA A 412 -2.67 -11.58 -4.50
C ALA A 412 -4.20 -11.43 -4.54
N GLY A 413 -4.72 -10.57 -5.42
CA GLY A 413 -6.15 -10.44 -5.67
C GLY A 413 -6.78 -11.73 -6.22
N ASP A 414 -6.13 -12.36 -7.21
CA ASP A 414 -6.58 -13.63 -7.79
C ASP A 414 -6.62 -14.75 -6.73
N VAL A 415 -5.59 -14.80 -5.89
CA VAL A 415 -5.54 -15.77 -4.78
C VAL A 415 -6.68 -15.54 -3.79
N LEU A 416 -6.92 -14.30 -3.38
CA LEU A 416 -8.00 -13.98 -2.44
C LEU A 416 -9.38 -14.26 -3.03
N ALA A 417 -9.60 -13.95 -4.32
CA ALA A 417 -10.86 -14.20 -4.99
C ALA A 417 -11.20 -15.71 -5.09
N ARG A 418 -10.18 -16.56 -5.29
CA ARG A 418 -10.35 -18.01 -5.44
C ARG A 418 -10.30 -18.79 -4.13
N ASN A 419 -9.66 -18.21 -3.13
CA ASN A 419 -9.49 -18.88 -1.82
C ASN A 419 -10.56 -18.48 -0.80
N GLY A 420 -11.50 -17.62 -1.16
CA GLY A 420 -12.68 -17.28 -0.38
C GLY A 420 -12.58 -16.07 0.46
#